data_8447124a288f20b6d6b57ee17673fc33
#
_entry.id   8447124a288f20b6d6b57ee17673fc33
#
_cell.length_a   1.000
_cell.length_b   1.000
_cell.length_c   1.000
_cell.angle_alpha   90.00
_cell.angle_beta   90.00
_cell.angle_gamma   90.00
#
_symmetry.space_group_name_H-M   'P 1'
#
loop_
_entity.id
_entity.type
_entity.pdbx_description
1 polymer ?
#
loop_
_entity_poly.entity_id
_entity_poly.type
_entity_poly.pdbx_seq_one_letter_code
_entity_poly.pdbx_strand_id
1 'polypeptide(L)'
;MTIQLIGEGPRNGVFQRGLSQYPTIGDEVHLVSEKELKNIYGQPDKPYFVKLGYISNADSIPALIDINKLITRHSAVVGTTGSGKSTTVASIINALSDSEKYPSSRIIMLDLHGEYGHALKEKAHIYKINGDTSLAIKENELHIPFWALNFDELCEISFGEFSNEKEKNILQESHFYISVLSP
;
A
#
# COMPACT_ATOMS: atom_id res chain seq x y z
N MET A 1 26.48 23.53 -14.86
CA MET A 1 25.37 23.32 -13.92
C MET A 1 24.13 23.08 -14.76
N THR A 2 23.41 22.01 -14.50
CA THR A 2 22.15 21.70 -15.20
C THR A 2 21.00 22.07 -14.26
N ILE A 3 20.05 22.89 -14.71
CA ILE A 3 18.90 23.35 -13.93
C ILE A 3 17.64 22.82 -14.61
N GLN A 4 16.76 22.22 -13.82
CA GLN A 4 15.43 21.83 -14.27
C GLN A 4 14.39 22.78 -13.68
N LEU A 5 13.60 23.41 -14.53
CA LEU A 5 12.52 24.28 -14.13
C LEU A 5 11.26 23.45 -13.88
N ILE A 6 10.63 23.58 -12.70
CA ILE A 6 9.50 22.74 -12.29
C ILE A 6 8.20 23.52 -12.10
N GLY A 7 8.27 24.82 -11.86
CA GLY A 7 7.10 25.65 -11.62
C GLY A 7 7.47 27.06 -11.21
N GLU A 8 6.46 27.86 -10.97
CA GLU A 8 6.58 29.25 -10.53
C GLU A 8 5.74 29.53 -9.27
N GLY A 9 6.25 30.42 -8.44
CA GLY A 9 5.56 30.91 -7.25
C GLY A 9 5.10 32.36 -7.48
N PRO A 10 3.84 32.59 -7.91
CA PRO A 10 3.35 33.95 -8.04
C PRO A 10 3.36 34.68 -6.68
N ARG A 11 3.43 36.01 -6.71
CA ARG A 11 3.53 36.87 -5.52
C ARG A 11 2.43 36.60 -4.47
N ASN A 12 1.36 35.90 -4.85
CA ASN A 12 0.22 35.51 -3.98
C ASN A 12 0.46 34.24 -3.17
N GLY A 13 1.66 33.64 -3.23
CA GLY A 13 2.09 32.55 -2.36
C GLY A 13 1.63 31.13 -2.75
N VAL A 14 0.93 30.96 -3.87
CA VAL A 14 0.52 29.64 -4.35
C VAL A 14 1.45 29.16 -5.44
N PHE A 15 2.18 28.08 -5.19
CA PHE A 15 3.06 27.47 -6.21
C PHE A 15 2.23 26.78 -7.30
N GLN A 16 2.59 27.05 -8.56
CA GLN A 16 1.98 26.43 -9.73
C GLN A 16 3.03 25.64 -10.51
N ARG A 17 2.69 24.44 -10.94
CA ARG A 17 3.54 23.64 -11.83
C ARG A 17 3.47 24.20 -13.25
N GLY A 18 4.62 24.22 -13.91
CA GLY A 18 4.77 24.86 -15.21
C GLY A 18 5.25 26.31 -15.09
N LEU A 19 5.55 26.93 -16.20
CA LEU A 19 6.10 28.26 -16.27
C LEU A 19 5.29 29.11 -17.23
N SER A 20 4.91 30.30 -16.81
CA SER A 20 4.35 31.32 -17.69
C SER A 20 5.45 32.12 -18.39
N GLN A 21 6.60 32.26 -17.73
CA GLN A 21 7.76 33.00 -18.25
C GLN A 21 9.03 32.21 -17.94
N TYR A 22 9.95 32.16 -18.92
CA TYR A 22 11.26 31.55 -18.74
C TYR A 22 12.24 32.59 -18.20
N PRO A 23 13.18 32.17 -17.31
CA PRO A 23 14.25 33.05 -16.86
C PRO A 23 15.16 33.46 -18.02
N THR A 24 15.68 34.68 -17.92
CA THR A 24 16.55 35.31 -18.92
C THR A 24 17.98 35.42 -18.41
N ILE A 25 18.88 35.75 -19.33
CA ILE A 25 20.30 36.02 -18.98
C ILE A 25 20.36 37.24 -18.08
N GLY A 26 20.95 37.09 -16.89
CA GLY A 26 21.06 38.14 -15.89
C GLY A 26 20.07 38.04 -14.74
N ASP A 27 19.11 37.10 -14.79
CA ASP A 27 18.25 36.84 -13.66
C ASP A 27 19.06 36.23 -12.51
N GLU A 28 18.78 36.68 -11.29
CA GLU A 28 19.45 36.20 -10.08
C GLU A 28 18.95 34.80 -9.66
N VAL A 29 19.87 33.99 -9.14
CA VAL A 29 19.57 32.67 -8.60
C VAL A 29 19.75 32.68 -7.09
N HIS A 30 18.70 32.37 -6.35
CA HIS A 30 18.70 32.33 -4.90
C HIS A 30 18.45 30.93 -4.39
N LEU A 31 18.95 30.63 -3.18
CA LEU A 31 18.54 29.41 -2.46
C LEU A 31 17.11 29.58 -1.94
N VAL A 32 16.31 28.54 -2.13
CA VAL A 32 14.92 28.53 -1.66
C VAL A 32 14.89 28.50 -0.13
N SER A 33 14.15 29.40 0.47
CA SER A 33 13.96 29.44 1.92
C SER A 33 12.99 28.34 2.37
N GLU A 34 13.05 27.97 3.67
CA GLU A 34 12.12 27.00 4.26
C GLU A 34 10.64 27.41 4.09
N LYS A 35 10.36 28.72 4.19
CA LYS A 35 9.01 29.25 3.98
C LYS A 35 8.51 29.03 2.55
N GLU A 36 9.38 29.21 1.58
CA GLU A 36 9.03 28.97 0.17
C GLU A 36 8.89 27.48 -0.13
N LEU A 37 9.75 26.63 0.46
CA LEU A 37 9.58 25.18 0.38
C LEU A 37 8.24 24.72 0.96
N LYS A 38 7.81 25.28 2.09
CA LYS A 38 6.47 25.01 2.66
C LYS A 38 5.34 25.42 1.71
N ASN A 39 5.51 26.51 0.97
CA ASN A 39 4.53 26.94 -0.04
C ASN A 39 4.52 26.00 -1.26
N ILE A 40 5.68 25.49 -1.68
CA ILE A 40 5.82 24.56 -2.82
C ILE A 40 5.18 23.20 -2.51
N TYR A 41 5.52 22.62 -1.36
CA TYR A 41 5.02 21.29 -0.98
C TYR A 41 3.64 21.33 -0.36
N GLY A 42 3.19 22.50 0.09
CA GLY A 42 1.94 22.69 0.79
C GLY A 42 1.95 22.06 2.19
N GLN A 43 1.12 22.57 3.05
CA GLN A 43 0.78 21.93 4.32
C GLN A 43 -0.75 21.94 4.41
N PRO A 44 -1.43 21.04 3.70
CA PRO A 44 -2.86 20.97 3.82
C PRO A 44 -3.22 20.54 5.24
N ASP A 45 -3.81 21.44 5.99
CA ASP A 45 -4.39 21.15 7.31
C ASP A 45 -5.72 20.44 7.13
N LYS A 46 -5.65 19.19 6.66
CA LYS A 46 -6.81 18.38 6.39
C LYS A 46 -6.61 16.97 6.95
N PRO A 47 -7.62 16.39 7.60
CA PRO A 47 -7.51 15.14 8.34
C PRO A 47 -7.15 13.92 7.46
N TYR A 48 -7.35 14.02 6.15
CA TYR A 48 -7.05 12.94 5.21
C TYR A 48 -5.62 12.97 4.64
N PHE A 49 -4.76 13.86 5.14
CA PHE A 49 -3.33 13.82 4.84
C PHE A 49 -2.57 13.08 5.94
N VAL A 50 -1.78 12.10 5.53
CA VAL A 50 -0.95 11.30 6.43
C VAL A 50 0.52 11.60 6.18
N LYS A 51 1.24 11.81 7.26
CA LYS A 51 2.69 12.00 7.24
C LYS A 51 3.38 10.64 7.14
N LEU A 52 4.21 10.47 6.10
CA LEU A 52 5.07 9.30 5.94
C LEU A 52 6.51 9.51 6.42
N GLY A 53 6.96 10.76 6.46
CA GLY A 53 8.31 11.11 6.80
C GLY A 53 8.55 12.61 6.60
N TYR A 54 9.73 12.95 6.19
CA TYR A 54 10.13 14.32 5.89
C TYR A 54 10.77 14.42 4.51
N ILE A 55 10.76 15.61 3.91
CA ILE A 55 11.45 15.87 2.64
C ILE A 55 12.96 15.85 2.89
N SER A 56 13.71 15.06 2.11
CA SER A 56 15.15 14.82 2.31
C SER A 56 16.02 16.07 2.30
N ASN A 57 15.58 17.13 1.60
CA ASN A 57 16.30 18.40 1.53
C ASN A 57 15.70 19.47 2.45
N ALA A 58 14.74 19.11 3.31
CA ALA A 58 14.02 20.03 4.20
C ALA A 58 13.40 19.25 5.38
N ASP A 59 14.22 18.89 6.34
CA ASP A 59 13.86 18.03 7.49
C ASP A 59 12.71 18.58 8.35
N SER A 60 12.38 19.87 8.22
CA SER A 60 11.23 20.47 8.89
C SER A 60 9.92 20.34 8.12
N ILE A 61 9.95 19.85 6.87
CA ILE A 61 8.78 19.75 6.01
C ILE A 61 8.31 18.30 5.93
N PRO A 62 7.09 17.99 6.43
CA PRO A 62 6.56 16.65 6.38
C PRO A 62 6.24 16.23 4.94
N ALA A 63 6.60 15.00 4.59
CA ALA A 63 6.14 14.34 3.37
C ALA A 63 4.72 13.80 3.63
N LEU A 64 3.72 14.41 3.01
CA LEU A 64 2.31 14.11 3.21
C LEU A 64 1.74 13.37 2.01
N ILE A 65 0.92 12.36 2.29
CA ILE A 65 0.14 11.64 1.27
C ILE A 65 -1.36 11.87 1.51
N ASP A 66 -2.08 12.14 0.43
CA ASP A 66 -3.53 12.21 0.42
C ASP A 66 -4.11 10.77 0.40
N ILE A 67 -4.68 10.36 1.54
CA ILE A 67 -5.23 9.00 1.72
C ILE A 67 -6.38 8.75 0.75
N ASN A 68 -7.24 9.73 0.51
CA ASN A 68 -8.39 9.54 -0.36
C ASN A 68 -7.94 9.17 -1.77
N LYS A 69 -6.87 9.81 -2.26
CA LYS A 69 -6.29 9.47 -3.56
C LYS A 69 -5.58 8.13 -3.57
N LEU A 70 -4.96 7.76 -2.46
CA LEU A 70 -4.26 6.49 -2.32
C LEU A 70 -5.26 5.31 -2.32
N ILE A 71 -6.33 5.40 -1.51
CA ILE A 71 -7.28 4.29 -1.29
C ILE A 71 -8.27 4.14 -2.44
N THR A 72 -8.70 5.25 -3.07
CA THR A 72 -9.65 5.18 -4.18
C THR A 72 -9.03 4.75 -5.50
N ARG A 73 -7.72 4.54 -5.55
CA ARG A 73 -6.97 4.17 -6.76
C ARG A 73 -5.99 3.04 -6.48
N HIS A 74 -5.52 2.42 -7.55
CA HIS A 74 -4.41 1.46 -7.47
C HIS A 74 -3.09 2.22 -7.32
N SER A 75 -2.22 1.69 -6.46
CA SER A 75 -0.90 2.24 -6.22
C SER A 75 0.14 1.14 -6.27
N ALA A 76 1.35 1.47 -6.71
CA ALA A 76 2.48 0.55 -6.71
C ALA A 76 3.71 1.23 -6.09
N VAL A 77 4.42 0.49 -5.24
CA VAL A 77 5.72 0.89 -4.70
C VAL A 77 6.78 0.04 -5.38
N VAL A 78 7.56 0.67 -6.25
CA VAL A 78 8.59 0.00 -7.05
C VAL A 78 9.98 0.49 -6.68
N GLY A 79 10.96 -0.39 -6.80
CA GLY A 79 12.35 -0.07 -6.49
C GLY A 79 13.22 -1.33 -6.43
N THR A 80 14.53 -1.17 -6.40
CA THR A 80 15.50 -2.26 -6.24
C THR A 80 15.48 -2.82 -4.82
N THR A 81 16.11 -3.98 -4.63
CA THR A 81 16.30 -4.56 -3.28
C THR A 81 17.08 -3.57 -2.40
N GLY A 82 16.65 -3.41 -1.15
CA GLY A 82 17.28 -2.48 -0.22
C GLY A 82 16.87 -1.00 -0.37
N SER A 83 16.03 -0.63 -1.35
CA SER A 83 15.57 0.75 -1.57
C SER A 83 14.51 1.25 -0.57
N GLY A 84 14.08 0.40 0.37
CA GLY A 84 13.09 0.78 1.38
C GLY A 84 11.62 0.58 0.98
N LYS A 85 11.32 -0.25 -0.05
CA LYS A 85 9.93 -0.54 -0.47
C LYS A 85 9.06 -1.02 0.68
N SER A 86 9.45 -2.10 1.34
CA SER A 86 8.70 -2.71 2.44
C SER A 86 8.56 -1.75 3.64
N THR A 87 9.60 -0.97 3.93
CA THR A 87 9.57 0.06 4.96
C THR A 87 8.56 1.17 4.62
N THR A 88 8.51 1.60 3.36
CA THR A 88 7.55 2.61 2.90
C THR A 88 6.12 2.10 3.02
N VAL A 89 5.86 0.87 2.58
CA VAL A 89 4.52 0.24 2.70
C VAL A 89 4.13 0.08 4.17
N ALA A 90 5.04 -0.41 5.04
CA ALA A 90 4.81 -0.52 6.47
C ALA A 90 4.49 0.83 7.12
N SER A 91 5.18 1.90 6.73
CA SER A 91 4.91 3.26 7.21
C SER A 91 3.52 3.76 6.80
N ILE A 92 3.11 3.51 5.57
CA ILE A 92 1.76 3.85 5.07
C ILE A 92 0.70 3.10 5.88
N ILE A 93 0.85 1.78 6.04
CA ILE A 93 -0.10 0.94 6.76
C ILE A 93 -0.17 1.33 8.23
N ASN A 94 0.97 1.57 8.89
CA ASN A 94 1.00 2.04 10.26
C ASN A 94 0.24 3.35 10.46
N ALA A 95 0.37 4.27 9.51
CA ALA A 95 -0.33 5.54 9.55
C ALA A 95 -1.84 5.41 9.31
N LEU A 96 -2.26 4.47 8.44
CA LEU A 96 -3.66 4.16 8.16
C LEU A 96 -4.33 3.29 9.26
N SER A 97 -3.54 2.58 10.05
CA SER A 97 -4.01 1.75 11.16
C SER A 97 -4.21 2.52 12.47
N ASP A 98 -4.23 3.84 12.41
CA ASP A 98 -4.54 4.69 13.56
C ASP A 98 -6.05 4.63 13.83
N SER A 99 -6.44 3.85 14.85
CA SER A 99 -7.85 3.62 15.20
C SER A 99 -8.56 4.87 15.73
N GLU A 100 -7.84 5.83 16.26
CA GLU A 100 -8.42 7.10 16.70
C GLU A 100 -8.82 7.96 15.51
N LYS A 101 -8.00 7.96 14.46
CA LYS A 101 -8.27 8.74 13.23
C LYS A 101 -9.15 8.00 12.24
N TYR A 102 -8.99 6.68 12.13
CA TYR A 102 -9.63 5.86 11.11
C TYR A 102 -10.30 4.61 11.69
N PRO A 103 -11.32 4.76 12.55
CA PRO A 103 -11.92 3.65 13.31
C PRO A 103 -12.58 2.58 12.41
N SER A 104 -13.00 2.96 11.21
CA SER A 104 -13.61 2.04 10.24
C SER A 104 -12.64 1.46 9.23
N SER A 105 -11.36 1.79 9.31
CA SER A 105 -10.34 1.28 8.39
C SER A 105 -10.21 -0.25 8.54
N ARG A 106 -10.14 -0.95 7.41
CA ARG A 106 -9.83 -2.38 7.32
C ARG A 106 -8.78 -2.56 6.24
N ILE A 107 -7.68 -3.20 6.61
CA ILE A 107 -6.56 -3.46 5.71
C ILE A 107 -6.33 -4.97 5.69
N ILE A 108 -6.38 -5.56 4.50
CA ILE A 108 -6.03 -6.96 4.28
C ILE A 108 -4.71 -6.98 3.53
N MET A 109 -3.72 -7.69 4.07
CA MET A 109 -2.40 -7.79 3.48
C MET A 109 -2.08 -9.25 3.16
N LEU A 110 -1.69 -9.51 1.92
CA LEU A 110 -1.12 -10.78 1.51
C LEU A 110 0.40 -10.63 1.51
N ASP A 111 1.04 -11.16 2.55
CA ASP A 111 2.48 -11.03 2.81
C ASP A 111 3.20 -12.33 2.44
N LEU A 112 3.56 -12.47 1.17
CA LEU A 112 4.18 -13.68 0.62
C LEU A 112 5.56 -13.97 1.22
N HIS A 113 6.26 -12.95 1.72
CA HIS A 113 7.62 -13.07 2.23
C HIS A 113 7.73 -12.93 3.76
N GLY A 114 6.63 -12.61 4.45
CA GLY A 114 6.60 -12.45 5.91
C GLY A 114 7.37 -11.22 6.42
N GLU A 115 7.51 -10.17 5.60
CA GLU A 115 8.33 -8.98 5.93
C GLU A 115 7.65 -8.01 6.88
N TYR A 116 6.30 -8.01 6.93
CA TYR A 116 5.52 -6.98 7.62
C TYR A 116 5.13 -7.34 9.05
N GLY A 117 5.19 -8.60 9.43
CA GLY A 117 4.76 -9.09 10.74
C GLY A 117 5.40 -8.33 11.90
N HIS A 118 6.72 -8.11 11.85
CA HIS A 118 7.44 -7.36 12.87
C HIS A 118 7.09 -5.86 12.93
N ALA A 119 6.86 -5.25 11.79
CA ALA A 119 6.54 -3.82 11.71
C ALA A 119 5.12 -3.48 12.16
N LEU A 120 4.19 -4.44 12.06
CA LEU A 120 2.77 -4.25 12.31
C LEU A 120 2.24 -5.03 13.52
N LYS A 121 3.09 -5.74 14.24
CA LYS A 121 2.76 -6.73 15.28
C LYS A 121 1.66 -6.36 16.28
N GLU A 122 1.59 -5.13 16.71
CA GLU A 122 0.61 -4.69 17.71
C GLU A 122 -0.74 -4.27 17.07
N LYS A 123 -0.74 -4.05 15.76
CA LYS A 123 -1.89 -3.54 15.00
C LYS A 123 -2.50 -4.58 14.05
N ALA A 124 -1.82 -5.71 13.84
CA ALA A 124 -2.21 -6.73 12.89
C ALA A 124 -2.53 -8.07 13.54
N HIS A 125 -3.55 -8.74 13.02
CA HIS A 125 -3.77 -10.15 13.26
C HIS A 125 -3.08 -10.94 12.15
N ILE A 126 -2.05 -11.71 12.51
CA ILE A 126 -1.24 -12.47 11.56
C ILE A 126 -1.78 -13.89 11.50
N TYR A 127 -2.06 -14.37 10.31
CA TYR A 127 -2.50 -15.74 10.03
C TYR A 127 -1.50 -16.43 9.13
N LYS A 128 -1.07 -17.63 9.50
CA LYS A 128 -0.14 -18.47 8.72
C LYS A 128 -0.60 -19.92 8.68
N ILE A 129 -0.22 -20.60 7.63
CA ILE A 129 -0.28 -22.07 7.60
C ILE A 129 0.80 -22.57 8.57
N ASN A 130 0.41 -23.42 9.54
CA ASN A 130 1.27 -23.90 10.64
C ASN A 130 1.86 -22.74 11.48
N GLY A 131 1.04 -21.75 11.82
CA GLY A 131 1.43 -20.62 12.67
C GLY A 131 1.92 -21.07 14.05
N ASP A 132 3.01 -20.48 14.52
CA ASP A 132 3.57 -20.75 15.84
C ASP A 132 3.04 -19.74 16.86
N THR A 133 2.16 -20.20 17.74
CA THR A 133 1.54 -19.39 18.79
C THR A 133 2.49 -19.12 19.97
N SER A 134 3.66 -19.78 20.04
CA SER A 134 4.65 -19.60 21.09
C SER A 134 5.58 -18.40 20.88
N LEU A 135 5.58 -17.83 19.67
CA LEU A 135 6.41 -16.69 19.33
C LEU A 135 5.94 -15.39 19.99
N ALA A 136 6.88 -14.45 20.20
CA ALA A 136 6.60 -13.13 20.73
C ALA A 136 5.58 -12.33 19.87
N ILE A 137 5.49 -12.67 18.59
CA ILE A 137 4.43 -12.20 17.68
C ILE A 137 3.42 -13.34 17.60
N LYS A 138 2.21 -13.13 18.12
CA LYS A 138 1.13 -14.10 18.01
C LYS A 138 0.76 -14.34 16.56
N GLU A 139 1.16 -15.51 16.04
CA GLU A 139 0.72 -16.01 14.76
C GLU A 139 -0.50 -16.92 14.99
N ASN A 140 -1.59 -16.66 14.29
CA ASN A 140 -2.76 -17.51 14.32
C ASN A 140 -2.63 -18.56 13.20
N GLU A 141 -3.11 -19.74 13.43
CA GLU A 141 -3.20 -20.75 12.38
C GLU A 141 -4.28 -20.35 11.37
N LEU A 142 -3.94 -20.41 10.09
CA LEU A 142 -4.89 -20.12 9.01
C LEU A 142 -5.70 -21.38 8.71
N HIS A 143 -6.98 -21.36 9.04
CA HIS A 143 -7.93 -22.39 8.67
C HIS A 143 -8.87 -21.87 7.58
N ILE A 144 -8.79 -22.44 6.39
CA ILE A 144 -9.73 -22.12 5.30
C ILE A 144 -10.84 -23.15 5.35
N PRO A 145 -12.10 -22.75 5.61
CA PRO A 145 -13.20 -23.68 5.65
C PRO A 145 -13.49 -24.22 4.25
N PHE A 146 -13.77 -25.50 4.16
CA PHE A 146 -14.05 -26.22 2.91
C PHE A 146 -15.09 -25.52 2.00
N TRP A 147 -16.15 -24.99 2.58
CA TRP A 147 -17.22 -24.29 1.84
C TRP A 147 -16.79 -22.92 1.25
N ALA A 148 -15.63 -22.38 1.65
CA ALA A 148 -15.11 -21.14 1.10
C ALA A 148 -14.27 -21.37 -0.17
N LEU A 149 -13.93 -22.63 -0.48
CA LEU A 149 -13.17 -23.00 -1.68
C LEU A 149 -14.12 -23.12 -2.87
N ASN A 150 -13.69 -22.63 -4.02
CA ASN A 150 -14.37 -22.92 -5.26
C ASN A 150 -14.06 -24.35 -5.74
N PHE A 151 -14.78 -24.84 -6.76
CA PHE A 151 -14.61 -26.20 -7.24
C PHE A 151 -13.19 -26.50 -7.73
N ASP A 152 -12.57 -25.57 -8.43
CA ASP A 152 -11.21 -25.74 -8.98
C ASP A 152 -10.17 -25.84 -7.86
N GLU A 153 -10.24 -24.96 -6.87
CA GLU A 153 -9.38 -24.97 -5.69
C GLU A 153 -9.54 -26.27 -4.88
N LEU A 154 -10.78 -26.72 -4.73
CA LEU A 154 -11.09 -27.98 -4.05
C LEU A 154 -10.49 -29.18 -4.79
N CYS A 155 -10.63 -29.23 -6.09
CA CYS A 155 -10.05 -30.26 -6.93
C CYS A 155 -8.52 -30.28 -6.83
N GLU A 156 -7.90 -29.11 -6.90
CA GLU A 156 -6.44 -28.98 -6.82
C GLU A 156 -5.89 -29.48 -5.48
N ILE A 157 -6.55 -29.14 -4.37
CA ILE A 157 -6.15 -29.58 -3.03
C ILE A 157 -6.39 -31.09 -2.83
N SER A 158 -7.49 -31.62 -3.38
CA SER A 158 -7.89 -33.02 -3.14
C SER A 158 -7.22 -34.02 -4.07
N PHE A 159 -6.98 -33.63 -5.32
CA PHE A 159 -6.53 -34.52 -6.37
C PHE A 159 -5.22 -34.07 -7.05
N GLY A 160 -4.74 -32.85 -6.76
CA GLY A 160 -3.62 -32.23 -7.43
C GLY A 160 -3.95 -31.68 -8.82
N GLU A 161 -2.92 -31.40 -9.62
CA GLU A 161 -3.11 -30.93 -11.00
C GLU A 161 -3.69 -32.06 -11.88
N PHE A 162 -4.79 -31.75 -12.55
CA PHE A 162 -5.37 -32.66 -13.52
C PHE A 162 -4.53 -32.68 -14.80
N SER A 163 -4.15 -33.89 -15.21
CA SER A 163 -3.42 -34.11 -16.47
C SER A 163 -4.32 -33.96 -17.72
N ASN A 164 -5.63 -33.96 -17.54
CA ASN A 164 -6.61 -33.97 -18.63
C ASN A 164 -7.88 -33.19 -18.24
N GLU A 165 -8.30 -32.25 -19.11
CA GLU A 165 -9.52 -31.46 -18.96
C GLU A 165 -10.80 -32.31 -18.90
N LYS A 166 -10.79 -33.50 -19.50
CA LYS A 166 -11.93 -34.42 -19.44
C LYS A 166 -12.17 -34.98 -18.03
N GLU A 167 -11.12 -35.29 -17.27
CA GLU A 167 -11.22 -35.77 -15.91
C GLU A 167 -11.83 -34.71 -15.00
N LYS A 168 -11.41 -33.44 -15.19
CA LYS A 168 -11.95 -32.29 -14.47
C LYS A 168 -13.46 -32.11 -14.73
N ASN A 169 -13.86 -32.21 -16.00
CA ASN A 169 -15.26 -32.07 -16.40
C ASN A 169 -16.14 -33.19 -15.83
N ILE A 170 -15.67 -34.45 -15.76
CA ILE A 170 -16.40 -35.58 -15.15
C ILE A 170 -16.62 -35.34 -13.64
N LEU A 171 -15.60 -34.82 -12.96
CA LEU A 171 -15.72 -34.52 -11.52
C LEU A 171 -16.65 -33.32 -11.30
N GLN A 172 -16.65 -32.34 -12.16
CA GLN A 172 -17.54 -31.17 -12.07
C GLN A 172 -19.03 -31.60 -12.27
N GLU A 173 -19.30 -32.46 -13.23
CA GLU A 173 -20.63 -33.02 -13.42
C GLU A 173 -21.07 -33.87 -12.22
N SER A 174 -20.19 -34.71 -11.66
CA SER A 174 -20.45 -35.51 -10.49
C SER A 174 -20.75 -34.67 -9.24
N HIS A 175 -20.03 -33.57 -9.05
CA HIS A 175 -20.27 -32.63 -7.94
C HIS A 175 -21.64 -31.97 -8.05
N PHE A 176 -22.08 -31.61 -9.26
CA PHE A 176 -23.43 -31.06 -9.49
C PHE A 176 -24.52 -32.02 -9.05
N TYR A 177 -24.36 -33.31 -9.32
CA TYR A 177 -25.33 -34.36 -8.88
C TYR A 177 -25.36 -34.51 -7.35
N ILE A 178 -24.21 -34.44 -6.68
CA ILE A 178 -24.12 -34.53 -5.22
C ILE A 178 -24.78 -33.34 -4.54
N SER A 179 -24.59 -32.13 -5.07
CA SER A 179 -25.17 -30.90 -4.50
C SER A 179 -26.69 -30.81 -4.70
N VAL A 180 -27.26 -31.48 -5.70
CA VAL A 180 -28.69 -31.53 -5.95
C VAL A 180 -29.41 -32.60 -5.06
N LEU A 181 -28.64 -33.57 -4.55
CA LEU A 181 -29.19 -34.66 -3.70
C LEU A 181 -29.05 -34.38 -2.19
N SER A 182 -28.44 -33.27 -1.77
CA SER A 182 -28.46 -32.85 -0.37
C SER A 182 -29.79 -32.17 -0.03
N PRO A 183 -30.50 -32.59 1.01
CA PRO A 183 -31.76 -31.98 1.43
C PRO A 183 -31.53 -30.54 1.97
#